data_f58be1917b9e6cf71a722f2ee806b7ce
#
_entry.id   f58be1917b9e6cf71a722f2ee806b7ce
#
_cell.length_a   1.000
_cell.length_b   1.000
_cell.length_c   1.000
_cell.angle_alpha   90.00
_cell.angle_beta   90.00
_cell.angle_gamma   90.00
#
_symmetry.space_group_name_H-M   'P 1'
#
loop_
_entity.id
_entity.type
_entity.pdbx_description
1 polymer ?
#
loop_
_entity_poly.entity_id
_entity_poly.type
_entity_poly.pdbx_seq_one_letter_code
_entity_poly.pdbx_strand_id
1 'polypeptide(L)'
;MSLISSKTRINIVGLRGVIGDLGRFQKGLTLENCAAILDKAFSFKKPSVVVIKINSPGGSPVQSELIHNRIRNLSKKNNVKVITIAEDVAASGGSMLMYAGDTLIANKSSIVGSIGVISASFGFKKLIDKIGIKRRVFTKGDRKSFLDPFEEVSKKDIDKLIKVQDSIFENFKDLVSKNRK
;
A
#
# COMPACT_ATOMS: atom_id res chain seq x y z
N MET A 1 -20.57 -10.67 -45.67
CA MET A 1 -19.63 -10.00 -44.77
C MET A 1 -20.11 -10.25 -43.34
N SER A 2 -19.49 -11.20 -42.62
CA SER A 2 -19.87 -11.51 -41.23
C SER A 2 -19.27 -10.44 -40.34
N LEU A 3 -20.12 -9.61 -39.75
CA LEU A 3 -19.75 -8.66 -38.67
C LEU A 3 -19.47 -9.49 -37.40
N ILE A 4 -18.22 -9.95 -37.26
CA ILE A 4 -17.76 -10.53 -36.00
C ILE A 4 -17.69 -9.39 -35.01
N SER A 5 -18.76 -9.16 -34.27
CA SER A 5 -18.75 -8.30 -33.09
C SER A 5 -17.72 -8.85 -32.10
N SER A 6 -16.59 -8.20 -31.99
CA SER A 6 -15.57 -8.56 -31.01
C SER A 6 -16.15 -8.30 -29.60
N LYS A 7 -16.56 -9.38 -28.93
CA LYS A 7 -17.08 -9.28 -27.56
C LYS A 7 -16.01 -8.66 -26.66
N THR A 8 -16.27 -7.48 -26.15
CA THR A 8 -15.42 -6.84 -25.13
C THR A 8 -15.43 -7.71 -23.87
N ARG A 9 -14.25 -8.18 -23.47
CA ARG A 9 -14.09 -8.99 -22.26
C ARG A 9 -13.54 -8.12 -21.13
N ILE A 10 -14.17 -8.19 -19.99
CA ILE A 10 -13.80 -7.46 -18.78
C ILE A 10 -13.52 -8.48 -17.69
N ASN A 11 -12.30 -8.46 -17.15
CA ASN A 11 -11.96 -9.24 -15.97
C ASN A 11 -11.99 -8.31 -14.74
N ILE A 12 -12.53 -8.84 -13.65
CA ILE A 12 -12.69 -8.06 -12.40
C ILE A 12 -11.92 -8.77 -11.30
N VAL A 13 -11.13 -7.99 -10.54
CA VAL A 13 -10.42 -8.45 -9.36
C VAL A 13 -10.68 -7.51 -8.18
N GLY A 14 -10.84 -8.06 -6.97
CA GLY A 14 -11.00 -7.29 -5.74
C GLY A 14 -9.72 -7.33 -4.91
N LEU A 15 -9.26 -6.16 -4.47
CA LEU A 15 -8.18 -5.98 -3.50
C LEU A 15 -8.79 -5.39 -2.23
N ARG A 16 -8.96 -6.21 -1.18
CA ARG A 16 -9.68 -5.84 0.04
C ARG A 16 -8.85 -6.12 1.28
N GLY A 17 -8.88 -5.20 2.24
CA GLY A 17 -8.23 -5.32 3.53
C GLY A 17 -6.97 -4.47 3.67
N VAL A 18 -6.25 -4.66 4.77
CA VAL A 18 -5.02 -3.93 5.09
C VAL A 18 -3.89 -4.41 4.18
N ILE A 19 -3.08 -3.47 3.72
CA ILE A 19 -1.91 -3.77 2.89
C ILE A 19 -0.72 -4.08 3.79
N GLY A 20 -0.17 -5.28 3.66
CA GLY A 20 0.98 -5.76 4.43
C GLY A 20 0.82 -7.18 4.93
N ASP A 21 1.84 -7.68 5.59
CA ASP A 21 1.79 -8.96 6.29
C ASP A 21 1.14 -8.75 7.66
N LEU A 22 0.03 -9.42 7.89
CA LEU A 22 -0.75 -9.36 9.14
C LEU A 22 -0.50 -10.57 10.05
N GLY A 23 0.53 -11.37 9.72
CA GLY A 23 0.88 -12.57 10.45
C GLY A 23 0.01 -13.78 10.13
N ARG A 24 0.10 -14.80 11.01
CA ARG A 24 -0.37 -16.16 10.71
C ARG A 24 -1.90 -16.29 10.58
N PHE A 25 -2.67 -15.41 11.20
CA PHE A 25 -4.14 -15.55 11.30
C PHE A 25 -4.93 -14.66 10.34
N GLN A 26 -4.31 -13.68 9.71
CA GLN A 26 -4.98 -12.79 8.76
C GLN A 26 -4.15 -12.62 7.49
N LYS A 27 -4.78 -12.81 6.34
CA LYS A 27 -4.13 -12.53 5.06
C LYS A 27 -4.30 -11.05 4.70
N GLY A 28 -3.20 -10.31 4.77
CA GLY A 28 -3.16 -8.95 4.23
C GLY A 28 -2.87 -8.93 2.73
N LEU A 29 -3.01 -7.76 2.14
CA LEU A 29 -2.64 -7.53 0.75
C LEU A 29 -1.11 -7.39 0.66
N THR A 30 -0.44 -8.42 0.18
CA THR A 30 0.98 -8.40 -0.19
C THR A 30 1.12 -8.72 -1.67
N LEU A 31 2.24 -8.37 -2.28
CA LEU A 31 2.50 -8.77 -3.67
C LEU A 31 2.40 -10.28 -3.84
N GLU A 32 2.92 -11.05 -2.88
CA GLU A 32 2.87 -12.51 -2.90
C GLU A 32 1.42 -13.03 -2.94
N ASN A 33 0.56 -12.51 -2.07
CA ASN A 33 -0.84 -12.93 -1.99
C ASN A 33 -1.68 -12.47 -3.21
N CYS A 34 -1.28 -11.36 -3.85
CA CYS A 34 -2.03 -10.76 -4.95
C CYS A 34 -1.51 -11.19 -6.34
N ALA A 35 -0.26 -11.65 -6.47
CA ALA A 35 0.37 -11.89 -7.76
C ALA A 35 -0.42 -12.84 -8.64
N ALA A 36 -0.80 -14.01 -8.14
CA ALA A 36 -1.48 -15.03 -8.93
C ALA A 36 -2.85 -14.56 -9.46
N ILE A 37 -3.64 -13.86 -8.63
CA ILE A 37 -4.94 -13.34 -9.04
C ILE A 37 -4.81 -12.19 -10.04
N LEU A 38 -3.80 -11.32 -9.87
CA LEU A 38 -3.50 -10.27 -10.82
C LEU A 38 -3.06 -10.85 -12.17
N ASP A 39 -2.12 -11.79 -12.18
CA ASP A 39 -1.65 -12.43 -13.40
C ASP A 39 -2.79 -13.10 -14.17
N LYS A 40 -3.67 -13.80 -13.45
CA LYS A 40 -4.87 -14.40 -14.03
C LYS A 40 -5.82 -13.36 -14.60
N ALA A 41 -6.02 -12.23 -13.89
CA ALA A 41 -6.92 -11.16 -14.35
C ALA A 41 -6.46 -10.56 -15.69
N PHE A 42 -5.15 -10.39 -15.89
CA PHE A 42 -4.61 -9.82 -17.13
C PHE A 42 -4.43 -10.81 -18.28
N SER A 43 -4.38 -12.11 -18.01
CA SER A 43 -4.13 -13.14 -19.02
C SER A 43 -5.38 -13.93 -19.41
N PHE A 44 -6.32 -14.14 -18.49
CA PHE A 44 -7.47 -15.03 -18.71
C PHE A 44 -8.37 -14.54 -19.84
N LYS A 45 -8.47 -15.36 -20.88
CA LYS A 45 -9.28 -15.09 -22.09
C LYS A 45 -8.98 -13.75 -22.76
N LYS A 46 -7.77 -13.22 -22.62
CA LYS A 46 -7.30 -11.96 -23.25
C LYS A 46 -8.32 -10.82 -23.06
N PRO A 47 -8.45 -10.25 -21.87
CA PRO A 47 -9.41 -9.18 -21.62
C PRO A 47 -9.03 -7.91 -22.37
N SER A 48 -10.02 -7.11 -22.72
CA SER A 48 -9.82 -5.74 -23.23
C SER A 48 -9.60 -4.75 -22.10
N VAL A 49 -10.18 -5.02 -20.93
CA VAL A 49 -10.13 -4.19 -19.73
C VAL A 49 -10.03 -5.08 -18.50
N VAL A 50 -9.21 -4.65 -17.55
CA VAL A 50 -9.21 -5.20 -16.18
C VAL A 50 -9.75 -4.15 -15.22
N VAL A 51 -10.76 -4.51 -14.46
CA VAL A 51 -11.34 -3.69 -13.39
C VAL A 51 -10.79 -4.17 -12.06
N ILE A 52 -10.19 -3.26 -11.31
CA ILE A 52 -9.67 -3.52 -9.97
C ILE A 52 -10.52 -2.77 -8.95
N LYS A 53 -11.26 -3.51 -8.15
CA LYS A 53 -12.06 -2.99 -7.04
C LYS A 53 -11.19 -2.92 -5.79
N ILE A 54 -11.15 -1.77 -5.15
CA ILE A 54 -10.28 -1.50 -4.00
C ILE A 54 -11.16 -1.16 -2.80
N ASN A 55 -10.95 -1.89 -1.71
CA ASN A 55 -11.53 -1.59 -0.41
C ASN A 55 -10.43 -1.77 0.66
N SER A 56 -9.59 -0.74 0.83
CA SER A 56 -8.40 -0.80 1.67
C SER A 56 -8.13 0.53 2.38
N PRO A 57 -7.89 0.51 3.70
CA PRO A 57 -7.44 1.68 4.45
C PRO A 57 -5.96 2.01 4.19
N GLY A 58 -5.24 1.18 3.43
CA GLY A 58 -3.81 1.28 3.24
C GLY A 58 -3.01 0.32 4.11
N GLY A 59 -1.79 0.69 4.44
CA GLY A 59 -0.85 -0.12 5.22
C GLY A 59 0.59 0.07 4.76
N SER A 60 1.33 -1.01 4.51
CA SER A 60 2.73 -0.98 4.10
C SER A 60 2.95 -0.19 2.81
N PRO A 61 3.75 0.89 2.83
CA PRO A 61 4.08 1.65 1.62
C PRO A 61 4.76 0.79 0.56
N VAL A 62 5.69 -0.07 0.98
CA VAL A 62 6.44 -0.97 0.08
C VAL A 62 5.50 -1.94 -0.63
N GLN A 63 4.59 -2.59 0.09
CA GLN A 63 3.64 -3.52 -0.52
C GLN A 63 2.66 -2.80 -1.44
N SER A 64 2.24 -1.60 -1.08
CA SER A 64 1.37 -0.75 -1.91
C SER A 64 2.04 -0.43 -3.25
N GLU A 65 3.30 -0.01 -3.22
CA GLU A 65 4.08 0.30 -4.42
C GLU A 65 4.36 -0.95 -5.27
N LEU A 66 4.72 -2.07 -4.65
CA LEU A 66 4.96 -3.34 -5.35
C LEU A 66 3.71 -3.82 -6.10
N ILE A 67 2.54 -3.77 -5.45
CA ILE A 67 1.27 -4.17 -6.08
C ILE A 67 0.89 -3.18 -7.19
N HIS A 68 1.02 -1.87 -6.95
CA HIS A 68 0.82 -0.83 -7.97
C HIS A 68 1.68 -1.12 -9.21
N ASN A 69 2.98 -1.29 -9.02
CA ASN A 69 3.93 -1.54 -10.11
C ASN A 69 3.62 -2.86 -10.84
N ARG A 70 3.18 -3.91 -10.13
CA ARG A 70 2.73 -5.17 -10.74
C ARG A 70 1.56 -4.93 -11.67
N ILE A 71 0.55 -4.19 -11.23
CA ILE A 71 -0.63 -3.85 -12.04
C ILE A 71 -0.20 -3.10 -13.30
N ARG A 72 0.64 -2.05 -13.19
CA ARG A 72 1.10 -1.28 -14.32
C ARG A 72 1.94 -2.09 -15.31
N ASN A 73 2.82 -2.96 -14.79
CA ASN A 73 3.63 -3.84 -15.62
C ASN A 73 2.77 -4.86 -16.39
N LEU A 74 1.76 -5.44 -15.74
CA LEU A 74 0.82 -6.36 -16.40
C LEU A 74 -0.04 -5.66 -17.46
N SER A 75 -0.51 -4.44 -17.16
CA SER A 75 -1.24 -3.58 -18.11
C SER A 75 -0.40 -3.35 -19.38
N LYS A 76 0.84 -2.90 -19.21
CA LYS A 76 1.75 -2.65 -20.34
C LYS A 76 2.07 -3.92 -21.12
N LYS A 77 2.44 -5.02 -20.43
CA LYS A 77 2.81 -6.30 -21.04
C LYS A 77 1.70 -6.88 -21.90
N ASN A 78 0.46 -6.77 -21.45
CA ASN A 78 -0.70 -7.37 -22.12
C ASN A 78 -1.46 -6.36 -23.00
N ASN A 79 -1.06 -5.09 -23.02
CA ASN A 79 -1.77 -3.99 -23.69
C ASN A 79 -3.24 -3.92 -23.28
N VAL A 80 -3.49 -3.94 -21.96
CA VAL A 80 -4.83 -3.98 -21.35
C VAL A 80 -5.06 -2.74 -20.53
N LYS A 81 -6.17 -2.03 -20.73
CA LYS A 81 -6.58 -0.89 -19.92
C LYS A 81 -6.99 -1.34 -18.52
N VAL A 82 -6.68 -0.51 -17.54
CA VAL A 82 -7.03 -0.73 -16.13
C VAL A 82 -8.02 0.33 -15.69
N ILE A 83 -9.12 -0.11 -15.11
CA ILE A 83 -10.07 0.76 -14.40
C ILE A 83 -9.98 0.39 -12.91
N THR A 84 -9.73 1.38 -12.06
CA THR A 84 -9.76 1.19 -10.61
C THR A 84 -11.04 1.79 -10.03
N ILE A 85 -11.65 1.08 -9.10
CA ILE A 85 -12.89 1.48 -8.44
C ILE A 85 -12.66 1.45 -6.94
N ALA A 86 -12.82 2.61 -6.27
CA ALA A 86 -12.92 2.65 -4.82
C ALA A 86 -14.30 2.13 -4.40
N GLU A 87 -14.32 1.13 -3.52
CA GLU A 87 -15.54 0.72 -2.83
C GLU A 87 -15.77 1.66 -1.63
N ASP A 88 -15.81 1.20 -0.39
CA ASP A 88 -16.00 2.06 0.78
C ASP A 88 -14.78 2.95 1.04
N VAL A 89 -13.57 2.36 0.97
CA VAL A 89 -12.33 3.05 1.27
C VAL A 89 -11.20 2.68 0.31
N ALA A 90 -10.49 3.68 -0.17
CA ALA A 90 -9.21 3.54 -0.87
C ALA A 90 -8.27 4.63 -0.36
N ALA A 91 -7.74 4.45 0.86
CA ALA A 91 -6.99 5.47 1.57
C ALA A 91 -5.50 5.08 1.74
N SER A 92 -4.62 6.07 1.83
CA SER A 92 -3.18 5.86 2.02
C SER A 92 -2.62 4.90 0.95
N GLY A 93 -2.00 3.78 1.33
CA GLY A 93 -1.59 2.74 0.38
C GLY A 93 -2.71 2.24 -0.56
N GLY A 94 -3.98 2.27 -0.12
CA GLY A 94 -5.14 1.99 -0.97
C GLY A 94 -5.30 3.01 -2.10
N SER A 95 -5.00 4.29 -1.84
CA SER A 95 -4.93 5.33 -2.88
C SER A 95 -3.80 5.05 -3.88
N MET A 96 -2.64 4.56 -3.41
CA MET A 96 -1.55 4.16 -4.32
C MET A 96 -2.02 3.09 -5.31
N LEU A 97 -2.84 2.13 -4.85
CA LEU A 97 -3.44 1.13 -5.75
C LEU A 97 -4.44 1.75 -6.73
N MET A 98 -5.22 2.75 -6.30
CA MET A 98 -6.14 3.49 -7.18
C MET A 98 -5.39 4.12 -8.35
N TYR A 99 -4.22 4.72 -8.09
CA TYR A 99 -3.41 5.37 -9.13
C TYR A 99 -2.75 4.39 -10.12
N ALA A 100 -2.92 3.08 -9.95
CA ALA A 100 -2.56 2.11 -10.98
C ALA A 100 -3.57 2.05 -12.13
N GLY A 101 -4.74 2.68 -12.01
CA GLY A 101 -5.77 2.75 -13.05
C GLY A 101 -5.48 3.79 -14.13
N ASP A 102 -5.85 3.50 -15.37
CA ASP A 102 -5.95 4.49 -16.44
C ASP A 102 -7.22 5.34 -16.30
N THR A 103 -8.23 4.79 -15.61
CA THR A 103 -9.46 5.48 -15.21
C THR A 103 -9.75 5.14 -13.74
N LEU A 104 -10.01 6.18 -12.96
CA LEU A 104 -10.32 6.06 -11.53
C LEU A 104 -11.79 6.40 -11.29
N ILE A 105 -12.50 5.52 -10.60
CA ILE A 105 -13.90 5.67 -10.26
C ILE A 105 -14.06 5.58 -8.75
N ALA A 106 -14.83 6.49 -8.17
CA ALA A 106 -15.20 6.44 -6.76
C ALA A 106 -16.68 6.81 -6.61
N ASN A 107 -17.33 6.25 -5.63
CA ASN A 107 -18.64 6.71 -5.20
C ASN A 107 -18.48 8.04 -4.45
N LYS A 108 -19.53 8.87 -4.45
CA LYS A 108 -19.54 10.14 -3.70
C LYS A 108 -19.28 9.96 -2.20
N SER A 109 -19.64 8.80 -1.66
CA SER A 109 -19.44 8.44 -0.25
C SER A 109 -18.17 7.62 0.00
N SER A 110 -17.39 7.29 -1.03
CA SER A 110 -16.11 6.60 -0.84
C SER A 110 -15.09 7.49 -0.17
N ILE A 111 -14.36 6.95 0.79
CA ILE A 111 -13.23 7.64 1.44
C ILE A 111 -11.98 7.39 0.59
N VAL A 112 -11.50 8.44 -0.09
CA VAL A 112 -10.30 8.37 -0.95
C VAL A 112 -9.31 9.43 -0.51
N GLY A 113 -8.00 9.11 -0.56
CA GLY A 113 -6.95 10.07 -0.21
C GLY A 113 -6.08 9.57 0.93
N SER A 114 -5.94 10.34 2.03
CA SER A 114 -5.00 10.05 3.12
C SER A 114 -3.56 9.88 2.60
N ILE A 115 -3.12 10.85 1.77
CA ILE A 115 -1.76 10.88 1.22
C ILE A 115 -0.83 11.38 2.31
N GLY A 116 -0.18 10.46 3.02
CA GLY A 116 0.68 10.78 4.14
C GLY A 116 1.36 9.55 4.72
N VAL A 117 2.30 9.79 5.62
CA VAL A 117 3.06 8.75 6.34
C VAL A 117 2.91 8.98 7.84
N ILE A 118 2.56 7.95 8.56
CA ILE A 118 2.44 7.98 10.01
C ILE A 118 3.32 6.91 10.65
N SER A 119 3.97 7.26 11.75
CA SER A 119 4.57 6.31 12.69
C SER A 119 4.01 6.62 14.07
N ALA A 120 3.41 5.63 14.71
CA ALA A 120 2.85 5.76 16.03
C ALA A 120 3.42 4.68 16.94
N SER A 121 3.82 5.07 18.17
CA SER A 121 4.32 4.15 19.18
C SER A 121 3.96 4.66 20.58
N PHE A 122 4.14 3.82 21.58
CA PHE A 122 4.00 4.19 22.98
C PHE A 122 5.36 4.24 23.65
N GLY A 123 5.56 5.22 24.56
CA GLY A 123 6.73 5.29 25.42
C GLY A 123 6.40 4.79 26.82
N PHE A 124 7.15 3.80 27.31
CA PHE A 124 6.94 3.17 28.62
C PHE A 124 8.05 3.46 29.63
N LYS A 125 9.05 4.30 29.26
CA LYS A 125 10.21 4.58 30.12
C LYS A 125 9.80 5.00 31.54
N LYS A 126 8.95 6.03 31.65
CA LYS A 126 8.47 6.52 32.95
C LYS A 126 7.66 5.47 33.74
N LEU A 127 6.95 4.60 33.05
CA LEU A 127 6.19 3.53 33.68
C LEU A 127 7.12 2.50 34.34
N ILE A 128 8.10 1.97 33.59
CA ILE A 128 9.02 0.97 34.14
C ILE A 128 9.89 1.54 35.27
N ASP A 129 10.29 2.82 35.20
CA ASP A 129 11.01 3.50 36.27
C ASP A 129 10.16 3.58 37.55
N LYS A 130 8.88 3.95 37.44
CA LYS A 130 7.94 4.06 38.57
C LYS A 130 7.72 2.74 39.30
N ILE A 131 7.78 1.61 38.60
CA ILE A 131 7.63 0.27 39.19
C ILE A 131 8.96 -0.40 39.49
N GLY A 132 10.08 0.32 39.40
CA GLY A 132 11.43 -0.15 39.80
C GLY A 132 12.05 -1.16 38.83
N ILE A 133 11.56 -1.27 37.58
CA ILE A 133 12.13 -2.15 36.58
C ILE A 133 13.29 -1.43 35.88
N LYS A 134 14.46 -2.05 35.87
CA LYS A 134 15.65 -1.57 35.14
C LYS A 134 15.81 -2.37 33.84
N ARG A 135 15.56 -1.71 32.69
CA ARG A 135 15.86 -2.28 31.38
C ARG A 135 17.38 -2.23 31.13
N ARG A 136 17.95 -3.31 30.61
CA ARG A 136 19.35 -3.39 30.21
C ARG A 136 19.40 -3.79 28.73
N VAL A 137 20.01 -2.92 27.91
CA VAL A 137 20.14 -3.15 26.46
C VAL A 137 21.63 -3.18 26.13
N PHE A 138 22.06 -4.27 25.51
CA PHE A 138 23.43 -4.44 25.02
C PHE A 138 23.38 -4.52 23.51
N THR A 139 23.88 -3.49 22.82
CA THR A 139 23.85 -3.43 21.36
C THR A 139 25.24 -3.28 20.79
N LYS A 140 25.42 -3.75 19.57
CA LYS A 140 26.59 -3.48 18.74
C LYS A 140 26.13 -2.85 17.43
N GLY A 141 26.66 -1.69 17.10
CA GLY A 141 26.23 -0.84 15.99
C GLY A 141 25.41 0.36 16.44
N ASP A 142 25.63 1.48 15.76
CA ASP A 142 24.98 2.75 16.07
C ASP A 142 23.44 2.61 15.95
N ARG A 143 22.75 3.01 17.02
CA ARG A 143 21.29 3.10 17.08
C ARG A 143 20.52 1.82 16.78
N LYS A 144 21.03 0.70 17.26
CA LYS A 144 20.34 -0.59 17.14
C LYS A 144 19.05 -0.62 17.99
N SER A 145 18.98 0.22 19.06
CA SER A 145 17.79 0.43 19.91
C SER A 145 16.91 1.61 19.43
N PHE A 146 17.01 1.99 18.16
CA PHE A 146 16.21 3.06 17.57
C PHE A 146 14.72 2.89 17.86
N LEU A 147 14.10 3.94 18.47
CA LEU A 147 12.70 3.95 18.91
C LEU A 147 12.32 2.82 19.89
N ASP A 148 13.24 2.39 20.75
CA ASP A 148 12.90 1.50 21.86
C ASP A 148 11.84 2.15 22.76
N PRO A 149 10.66 1.55 22.96
CA PRO A 149 9.59 2.16 23.74
C PRO A 149 9.90 2.27 25.25
N PHE A 150 10.96 1.65 25.70
CA PHE A 150 11.40 1.69 27.10
C PHE A 150 12.61 2.61 27.34
N GLU A 151 13.01 3.38 26.35
CA GLU A 151 14.05 4.40 26.42
C GLU A 151 13.48 5.77 26.07
N GLU A 152 14.16 6.84 26.52
CA GLU A 152 13.81 8.21 26.10
C GLU A 152 14.18 8.39 24.63
N VAL A 153 13.23 8.92 23.86
CA VAL A 153 13.46 9.17 22.43
C VAL A 153 14.42 10.35 22.27
N SER A 154 15.55 10.13 21.65
CA SER A 154 16.54 11.19 21.43
C SER A 154 16.16 12.07 20.22
N LYS A 155 16.63 13.33 20.23
CA LYS A 155 16.47 14.22 19.07
C LYS A 155 17.01 13.59 17.76
N LYS A 156 18.15 12.89 17.84
CA LYS A 156 18.73 12.22 16.69
C LYS A 156 17.83 11.08 16.15
N ASP A 157 17.05 10.43 17.03
CA ASP A 157 16.10 9.40 16.59
C ASP A 157 14.90 10.02 15.87
N ILE A 158 14.41 11.14 16.41
CA ILE A 158 13.33 11.91 15.77
C ILE A 158 13.78 12.39 14.39
N ASP A 159 14.96 13.01 14.29
CA ASP A 159 15.49 13.53 13.01
C ASP A 159 15.66 12.39 11.97
N LYS A 160 16.09 11.21 12.42
CA LYS A 160 16.20 10.04 11.54
C LYS A 160 14.84 9.52 11.09
N LEU A 161 13.86 9.47 12.01
CA LEU A 161 12.50 9.06 11.68
C LEU A 161 11.88 9.99 10.65
N ILE A 162 11.99 11.31 10.85
CA ILE A 162 11.48 12.32 9.93
C ILE A 162 12.08 12.12 8.53
N LYS A 163 13.39 11.94 8.41
CA LYS A 163 14.04 11.69 7.11
C LYS A 163 13.49 10.45 6.39
N VAL A 164 13.20 9.39 7.13
CA VAL A 164 12.59 8.17 6.54
C VAL A 164 11.16 8.45 6.09
N GLN A 165 10.38 9.16 6.92
CA GLN A 165 9.01 9.55 6.57
C GLN A 165 8.98 10.47 5.35
N ASP A 166 9.87 11.47 5.27
CA ASP A 166 10.00 12.37 4.14
C ASP A 166 10.28 11.59 2.84
N SER A 167 11.22 10.65 2.88
CA SER A 167 11.55 9.82 1.71
C SER A 167 10.35 9.01 1.21
N ILE A 168 9.59 8.39 2.13
CA ILE A 168 8.38 7.63 1.79
C ILE A 168 7.30 8.57 1.25
N PHE A 169 7.15 9.75 1.86
CA PHE A 169 6.14 10.72 1.46
C PHE A 169 6.43 11.31 0.08
N GLU A 170 7.69 11.63 -0.23
CA GLU A 170 8.07 12.08 -1.58
C GLU A 170 7.78 11.01 -2.63
N ASN A 171 8.12 9.74 -2.37
CA ASN A 171 7.78 8.63 -3.26
C ASN A 171 6.27 8.54 -3.51
N PHE A 172 5.46 8.78 -2.46
CA PHE A 172 4.01 8.77 -2.59
C PHE A 172 3.52 9.94 -3.46
N LYS A 173 4.02 11.16 -3.22
CA LYS A 173 3.68 12.34 -4.02
C LYS A 173 4.06 12.16 -5.48
N ASP A 174 5.22 11.61 -5.75
CA ASP A 174 5.70 11.30 -7.09
C ASP A 174 4.77 10.33 -7.82
N LEU A 175 4.33 9.29 -7.13
CA LEU A 175 3.39 8.31 -7.68
C LEU A 175 2.06 8.97 -8.04
N VAL A 176 1.54 9.84 -7.16
CA VAL A 176 0.29 10.59 -7.41
C VAL A 176 0.45 11.54 -8.60
N SER A 177 1.54 12.32 -8.63
CA SER A 177 1.77 13.33 -9.67
C SER A 177 1.93 12.73 -11.06
N LYS A 178 2.61 11.58 -11.17
CA LYS A 178 2.79 10.85 -12.44
C LYS A 178 1.50 10.31 -13.03
N ASN A 179 0.49 10.08 -12.19
CA ASN A 179 -0.79 9.48 -12.58
C ASN A 179 -1.97 10.46 -12.57
N ARG A 180 -1.73 11.72 -12.20
CA ARG A 180 -2.68 12.84 -12.31
C ARG A 180 -2.13 13.86 -13.30
N LYS A 181 -2.49 13.68 -14.56
CA LYS A 181 -2.35 14.71 -15.58
C LYS A 181 -3.72 15.31 -15.86
#